data_29906768bb799be8be771829aab35654
#
_entry.id   29906768bb799be8be771829aab35654
#
_cell.length_a   1.000
_cell.length_b   1.000
_cell.length_c   1.000
_cell.angle_alpha   90.00
_cell.angle_beta   90.00
_cell.angle_gamma   90.00
#
_symmetry.space_group_name_H-M   'P 1'
#
loop_
_entity.id
_entity.type
_entity.pdbx_description
1 polymer ?
#
loop_
_entity_poly.entity_id
_entity_poly.type
_entity_poly.pdbx_seq_one_letter_code
_entity_poly.pdbx_strand_id
1 'polypeptide(L)' 'SAAATAGDATPEDDRVTLRITADVGRIYGVDEREYDLESEDVVRLPATNAGPLVERDAAERLE' A
#
# COMPACT_ATOMS: atom_id res chain seq x y z
N SER A 1 3.54 10.81 -5.58
CA SER A 1 2.86 9.58 -5.78
C SER A 1 3.68 8.39 -5.35
N ALA A 2 3.01 7.32 -5.11
CA ALA A 2 3.62 6.15 -4.58
C ALA A 2 4.36 5.38 -5.66
N ALA A 3 5.56 5.06 -5.40
CA ALA A 3 6.34 4.34 -6.36
C ALA A 3 7.11 3.26 -5.63
N ALA A 4 6.43 2.53 -4.85
CA ALA A 4 7.09 1.70 -3.88
C ALA A 4 7.19 0.27 -4.34
N THR A 5 7.69 0.05 -5.50
CA THR A 5 7.68 -1.31 -5.99
C THR A 5 9.03 -1.90 -6.21
N ALA A 6 10.03 -1.08 -6.42
CA ALA A 6 11.30 -1.62 -6.83
C ALA A 6 12.05 -2.24 -5.67
N GLY A 7 12.62 -3.38 -5.90
CA GLY A 7 13.62 -3.95 -5.01
C GLY A 7 13.16 -4.36 -3.64
N ASP A 8 11.89 -4.55 -3.45
CA ASP A 8 11.44 -4.95 -2.13
C ASP A 8 11.66 -6.45 -1.92
N ALA A 9 11.71 -6.85 -0.67
CA ALA A 9 11.97 -8.22 -0.30
C ALA A 9 10.70 -9.03 -0.04
N THR A 10 9.54 -8.41 -0.10
CA THR A 10 8.29 -9.08 0.17
C THR A 10 7.91 -9.96 -1.01
N PRO A 11 7.56 -11.23 -0.79
CA PRO A 11 7.13 -12.08 -1.90
C PRO A 11 5.93 -11.48 -2.61
N GLU A 12 5.90 -11.67 -3.91
CA GLU A 12 4.82 -11.13 -4.73
C GLU A 12 3.46 -11.63 -4.28
N ASP A 13 3.38 -12.87 -3.81
CA ASP A 13 2.14 -13.47 -3.35
C ASP A 13 1.51 -12.74 -2.19
N ASP A 14 2.33 -12.06 -1.40
CA ASP A 14 1.85 -11.40 -0.20
C ASP A 14 1.48 -9.97 -0.44
N ARG A 15 1.47 -9.54 -1.68
CA ARG A 15 1.14 -8.16 -2.01
C ARG A 15 -0.23 -8.07 -2.63
N VAL A 16 -0.90 -6.97 -2.36
CA VAL A 16 -2.18 -6.68 -2.98
C VAL A 16 -2.11 -5.31 -3.62
N THR A 17 -2.90 -5.13 -4.66
CA THR A 17 -2.98 -3.85 -5.36
C THR A 17 -4.13 -3.06 -4.79
N LEU A 18 -3.85 -1.83 -4.40
CA LEU A 18 -4.84 -0.95 -3.80
C LEU A 18 -4.88 0.36 -4.55
N ARG A 19 -6.06 0.95 -4.59
CA ARG A 19 -6.20 2.34 -4.92
C ARG A 19 -6.41 3.11 -3.63
N ILE A 20 -5.58 4.09 -3.38
CA ILE A 20 -5.68 4.89 -2.16
C ILE A 20 -6.80 5.90 -2.36
N THR A 21 -7.72 5.95 -1.40
CA THR A 21 -8.90 6.81 -1.54
C THR A 21 -8.90 7.97 -0.56
N ALA A 22 -7.87 8.07 0.27
CA ALA A 22 -7.74 9.17 1.20
C ALA A 22 -6.27 9.53 1.31
N ASP A 23 -5.96 10.72 1.74
CA ASP A 23 -4.58 11.14 1.94
C ASP A 23 -4.05 10.48 3.20
N VAL A 24 -3.36 9.37 3.03
CA VAL A 24 -2.83 8.62 4.15
C VAL A 24 -1.51 9.21 4.63
N GLY A 25 -0.69 9.67 3.70
CA GLY A 25 0.61 10.19 4.04
C GLY A 25 1.66 9.11 4.12
N ARG A 26 2.70 9.37 4.86
CA ARG A 26 3.84 8.47 4.92
C ARG A 26 3.60 7.36 5.93
N ILE A 27 3.85 6.14 5.51
CA ILE A 27 3.76 5.00 6.42
C ILE A 27 4.99 4.12 6.24
N TYR A 28 5.23 3.26 7.21
CA TYR A 28 6.25 2.23 7.11
C TYR A 28 5.56 0.89 6.96
N GLY A 29 5.99 0.14 5.96
CA GLY A 29 5.47 -1.19 5.75
C GLY A 29 6.16 -2.22 6.63
N VAL A 30 5.58 -3.39 6.71
CA VAL A 30 6.19 -4.50 7.44
C VAL A 30 7.47 -4.97 6.75
N ASP A 31 7.67 -4.56 5.51
CA ASP A 31 8.88 -4.88 4.76
C ASP A 31 9.97 -3.82 5.00
N GLU A 32 9.77 -2.94 5.96
CA GLU A 32 10.72 -1.90 6.35
C GLU A 32 10.92 -0.86 5.25
N ARG A 33 9.94 -0.69 4.42
CA ARG A 33 9.96 0.32 3.38
C ARG A 33 9.03 1.44 3.72
N GLU A 34 9.39 2.63 3.28
CA GLU A 34 8.60 3.82 3.50
C GLU A 34 7.72 4.04 2.28
N TYR A 35 6.45 4.30 2.52
CA TYR A 35 5.49 4.56 1.46
C TYR A 35 4.84 5.90 1.70
N ASP A 36 4.66 6.65 0.61
CA ASP A 36 3.99 7.94 0.68
C ASP A 36 2.70 7.79 -0.11
N LEU A 37 1.60 7.68 0.60
CA LEU A 37 0.32 7.31 0.02
C LEU A 37 -0.60 8.53 -0.07
N GLU A 38 -0.98 8.85 -1.28
CA GLU A 38 -1.87 9.97 -1.52
C GLU A 38 -3.13 9.49 -2.20
N SER A 39 -4.18 10.24 -2.01
CA SER A 39 -5.46 9.96 -2.65
C SER A 39 -5.26 9.75 -4.15
N GLU A 40 -5.90 8.72 -4.69
CA GLU A 40 -5.87 8.37 -6.10
C GLU A 40 -4.63 7.59 -6.54
N ASP A 41 -3.70 7.34 -5.66
CA ASP A 41 -2.54 6.52 -5.99
C ASP A 41 -2.93 5.05 -6.10
N VAL A 42 -2.27 4.36 -7.01
CA VAL A 42 -2.41 2.90 -7.11
C VAL A 42 -1.08 2.31 -6.70
N VAL A 43 -1.11 1.45 -5.70
CA VAL A 43 0.12 0.92 -5.11
C VAL A 43 -0.03 -0.56 -4.82
N ARG A 44 1.09 -1.25 -4.71
CA ARG A 44 1.12 -2.64 -4.25
C ARG A 44 1.79 -2.67 -2.90
N LEU A 45 1.08 -3.18 -1.93
CA LEU A 45 1.55 -3.21 -0.55
C LEU A 45 1.47 -4.61 0.00
N PRO A 46 2.32 -4.94 0.99
CA PRO A 46 2.15 -6.20 1.70
C PRO A 46 0.74 -6.30 2.26
N ALA A 47 0.17 -7.49 2.22
CA ALA A 47 -1.21 -7.69 2.66
C ALA A 47 -1.42 -7.24 4.10
N THR A 48 -0.41 -7.43 4.95
CA THR A 48 -0.48 -7.00 6.34
C THR A 48 -0.68 -5.50 6.46
N ASN A 49 -0.07 -4.73 5.56
CA ASN A 49 -0.26 -3.28 5.56
C ASN A 49 -1.56 -2.88 4.88
N ALA A 50 -1.98 -3.64 3.89
CA ALA A 50 -3.15 -3.30 3.11
C ALA A 50 -4.44 -3.45 3.92
N GLY A 51 -4.53 -4.47 4.75
CA GLY A 51 -5.75 -4.75 5.51
C GLY A 51 -6.26 -3.57 6.29
N PRO A 52 -5.42 -2.98 7.16
CA PRO A 52 -5.90 -1.84 7.95
C PRO A 52 -6.35 -0.66 7.11
N LEU A 53 -5.69 -0.42 5.97
CA LEU A 53 -6.09 0.70 5.11
C LEU A 53 -7.46 0.46 4.50
N VAL A 54 -7.74 -0.76 4.10
CA VAL A 54 -9.03 -1.09 3.54
C VAL A 54 -10.11 -1.01 4.62
N GLU A 55 -9.79 -1.48 5.82
CA GLU A 55 -10.76 -1.46 6.92
C GLU A 55 -11.15 -0.06 7.34
N ARG A 56 -10.26 0.91 7.20
CA ARG A 56 -10.57 2.29 7.54
C ARG A 56 -11.07 3.09 6.35
N ASP A 57 -11.35 2.43 5.25
CA ASP A 57 -11.81 3.09 4.03
C ASP A 57 -10.81 4.09 3.47
N ALA A 58 -9.53 3.86 3.74
CA ALA A 58 -8.49 4.70 3.16
C ALA A 58 -7.97 4.16 1.85
N ALA A 59 -8.35 2.93 1.51
CA ALA A 59 -7.93 2.30 0.27
C ALA A 59 -8.95 1.27 -0.16
N GLU A 60 -8.89 0.91 -1.43
CA GLU A 60 -9.80 0.00 -2.07
C GLU A 60 -8.99 -1.08 -2.78
N ARG A 61 -9.33 -2.33 -2.58
CA ARG A 61 -8.64 -3.40 -3.28
C ARG A 61 -9.08 -3.44 -4.72
N LEU A 62 -8.10 -3.58 -5.61
CA LEU A 62 -8.38 -3.66 -7.03
C LEU A 62 -8.33 -5.07 -7.57
N GLU A 63 -7.97 -6.06 -6.77
CA GLU A 63 -7.99 -7.45 -7.23
C GLU A 63 -8.67 -8.36 -6.23
#